data_53b77c133e1d25853762b27956a5aa62
#
_entry.id   53b77c133e1d25853762b27956a5aa62
#
_cell.length_a   1.000
_cell.length_b   1.000
_cell.length_c   1.000
_cell.angle_alpha   90.00
_cell.angle_beta   90.00
_cell.angle_gamma   90.00
#
_symmetry.space_group_name_H-M   'P 1'
#
loop_
_entity.id
_entity.type
_entity.pdbx_description
1 polymer ?
#
loop_
_entity_poly.entity_id
_entity_poly.type
_entity_poly.pdbx_seq_one_letter_code
_entity_poly.pdbx_strand_id
1 'polypeptide(L)' 'TGEEFILDFMNIFPPTGILASRVVLSPAHAKRLAAALLDNVKKYEAQFGSIKLADTPEHKIGFRTE' A
#
# COMPACT_ATOMS: atom_id res chain seq x y z
N THR A 1 12.57 -6.97 -8.68
CA THR A 1 13.50 -6.71 -9.76
C THR A 1 13.26 -5.35 -10.37
N GLY A 2 14.20 -4.88 -11.15
CA GLY A 2 14.05 -3.62 -11.85
C GLY A 2 13.00 -3.63 -12.94
N GLU A 3 12.49 -4.81 -13.27
CA GLU A 3 11.54 -4.94 -14.36
C GLU A 3 10.14 -5.29 -13.90
N GLU A 4 9.97 -5.58 -12.64
CA GLU A 4 8.69 -6.00 -12.11
C GLU A 4 8.50 -5.48 -10.70
N PHE A 5 7.22 -5.21 -10.39
CA PHE A 5 6.78 -5.01 -9.03
C PHE A 5 5.92 -6.20 -8.65
N ILE A 6 6.17 -6.74 -7.48
CA ILE A 6 5.40 -7.87 -6.97
C ILE A 6 4.66 -7.40 -5.73
N LEU A 7 3.34 -7.49 -5.78
CA LEU A 7 2.48 -7.12 -4.66
C LEU A 7 1.86 -8.38 -4.10
N ASP A 8 2.16 -8.65 -2.84
CA ASP A 8 1.61 -9.80 -2.15
C ASP A 8 0.59 -9.32 -1.14
N PHE A 9 -0.62 -9.79 -1.28
CA PHE A 9 -1.70 -9.50 -0.34
C PHE A 9 -1.83 -10.69 0.58
N MET A 10 -1.64 -10.44 1.87
CA MET A 10 -1.60 -11.52 2.84
C MET A 10 -2.55 -11.26 3.98
N ASN A 11 -3.08 -12.33 4.50
CA ASN A 11 -3.83 -12.30 5.74
C ASN A 11 -2.85 -12.59 6.86
N ILE A 12 -2.60 -11.60 7.70
CA ILE A 12 -1.57 -11.71 8.71
C ILE A 12 -2.13 -12.02 10.10
N PHE A 13 -3.39 -12.42 10.17
CA PHE A 13 -3.97 -12.78 11.46
C PHE A 13 -3.40 -14.10 11.96
N PRO A 14 -3.08 -14.18 13.26
CA PRO A 14 -2.58 -15.43 13.81
C PRO A 14 -3.59 -16.58 13.61
N PRO A 15 -3.11 -17.83 13.63
CA PRO A 15 -1.75 -18.20 13.99
C PRO A 15 -0.74 -18.14 12.85
N THR A 16 -1.16 -18.05 11.61
CA THR A 16 -0.24 -18.03 10.50
C THR A 16 -0.66 -16.97 9.49
N GLY A 17 0.33 -16.43 8.81
CA GLY A 17 0.07 -15.57 7.67
C GLY A 17 -0.19 -16.43 6.45
N ILE A 18 -1.19 -16.05 5.68
CA ILE A 18 -1.55 -16.77 4.47
C ILE A 18 -1.47 -15.82 3.29
N LEU A 19 -0.75 -16.23 2.26
CA LEU A 19 -0.71 -15.47 1.03
C LEU A 19 -2.06 -15.60 0.34
N ALA A 20 -2.76 -14.48 0.19
CA ALA A 20 -4.07 -14.48 -0.42
C ALA A 20 -3.99 -14.22 -1.93
N SER A 21 -3.06 -13.37 -2.33
CA SER A 21 -2.99 -12.99 -3.74
C SER A 21 -1.62 -12.41 -4.04
N ARG A 22 -1.14 -12.70 -5.24
CA ARG A 22 0.10 -12.09 -5.72
C ARG A 22 -0.18 -11.45 -7.06
N VAL A 23 0.23 -10.20 -7.21
CA VAL A 23 0.06 -9.48 -8.46
C VAL A 23 1.42 -9.01 -8.93
N VAL A 24 1.72 -9.29 -10.18
CA VAL A 24 2.98 -8.88 -10.79
C VAL A 24 2.68 -7.78 -11.78
N LEU A 25 3.39 -6.66 -11.65
CA LEU A 25 3.13 -5.48 -12.46
C LEU A 25 4.43 -4.99 -13.08
N SER A 26 4.32 -4.39 -14.27
CA SER A 26 5.44 -3.62 -14.78
C SER A 26 5.60 -2.35 -13.94
N PRO A 27 6.78 -1.74 -13.94
CA PRO A 27 6.96 -0.49 -13.20
C PRO A 27 5.98 0.60 -13.60
N ALA A 28 5.66 0.71 -14.88
CA ALA A 28 4.69 1.72 -15.32
C ALA A 28 3.31 1.45 -14.78
N HIS A 29 2.88 0.19 -14.76
CA HIS A 29 1.60 -0.17 -14.18
C HIS A 29 1.58 0.08 -12.68
N ALA A 30 2.68 -0.24 -12.01
CA ALA A 30 2.76 -0.01 -10.57
C ALA A 30 2.61 1.48 -10.25
N LYS A 31 3.24 2.31 -11.06
CA LYS A 31 3.14 3.75 -10.86
C LYS A 31 1.71 4.24 -11.08
N ARG A 32 1.05 3.72 -12.10
CA ARG A 32 -0.34 4.11 -12.36
C ARG A 32 -1.27 3.62 -11.26
N LEU A 33 -1.02 2.42 -10.76
CA LEU A 33 -1.82 1.90 -9.64
C LEU A 33 -1.67 2.76 -8.40
N ALA A 34 -0.44 3.15 -8.09
CA ALA A 34 -0.21 4.00 -6.93
C ALA A 34 -0.93 5.33 -7.07
N ALA A 35 -0.89 5.92 -8.25
CA ALA A 35 -1.58 7.18 -8.50
C ALA A 35 -3.10 7.02 -8.38
N ALA A 36 -3.63 5.93 -8.90
CA ALA A 36 -5.07 5.68 -8.82
C ALA A 36 -5.52 5.47 -7.39
N LEU A 37 -4.74 4.71 -6.62
CA LEU A 37 -5.07 4.49 -5.22
C LEU A 37 -5.04 5.79 -4.43
N LEU A 38 -4.02 6.61 -4.66
CA LEU A 38 -3.92 7.88 -3.96
C LEU A 38 -5.12 8.78 -4.30
N ASP A 39 -5.50 8.81 -5.56
CA ASP A 39 -6.65 9.61 -5.97
C ASP A 39 -7.94 9.13 -5.31
N ASN A 40 -8.13 7.81 -5.24
CA ASN A 40 -9.29 7.25 -4.58
C ASN A 40 -9.31 7.52 -3.09
N VAL A 41 -8.14 7.48 -2.45
CA VAL A 41 -8.05 7.81 -1.03
C VAL A 41 -8.43 9.26 -0.81
N LYS A 42 -7.98 10.16 -1.68
CA LYS A 42 -8.34 11.57 -1.55
C LYS A 42 -9.84 11.78 -1.69
N LYS A 43 -10.48 11.08 -2.62
CA LYS A 43 -11.93 11.19 -2.79
C LYS A 43 -12.67 10.66 -1.58
N TYR A 44 -12.19 9.56 -1.03
CA TYR A 44 -12.77 9.00 0.18
C TYR A 44 -12.67 10.00 1.33
N GLU A 45 -11.50 10.57 1.51
CA GLU A 45 -11.28 11.49 2.61
C GLU A 45 -12.08 12.77 2.47
N ALA A 46 -12.31 13.21 1.24
CA ALA A 46 -13.15 14.38 1.00
C ALA A 46 -14.59 14.14 1.43
N GLN A 47 -15.04 12.90 1.34
CA GLN A 47 -16.42 12.56 1.67
C GLN A 47 -16.59 12.13 3.12
N PHE A 48 -15.65 11.40 3.65
CA PHE A 48 -15.78 10.77 4.96
C PHE A 48 -14.80 11.28 6.02
N GLY A 49 -13.87 12.14 5.63
CA GLY A 49 -12.87 12.64 6.56
C GLY A 49 -11.57 11.90 6.46
N SER A 50 -10.55 12.44 7.08
CA SER A 50 -9.21 11.91 7.01
C SER A 50 -9.12 10.50 7.57
N ILE A 51 -8.39 9.67 6.87
CA ILE A 51 -8.08 8.32 7.33
C ILE A 51 -6.92 8.43 8.31
N LYS A 52 -7.11 7.86 9.49
CA LYS A 52 -6.06 7.87 10.50
C LYS A 52 -5.23 6.60 10.36
N LEU A 53 -3.93 6.78 10.37
CA LEU A 53 -3.01 5.67 10.31
C LEU A 53 -2.63 5.26 11.73
N ALA A 54 -2.33 3.98 11.88
CA ALA A 54 -1.84 3.50 13.16
C ALA A 54 -0.54 4.22 13.50
N ASP A 55 -0.42 4.61 14.76
CA ASP A 55 0.74 5.34 15.21
C ASP A 55 1.79 4.35 15.67
N THR A 56 2.75 4.06 14.80
CA THR A 56 3.81 3.12 15.11
C THR A 56 5.16 3.77 14.88
N PRO A 57 6.19 3.31 15.58
CA PRO A 57 7.54 3.84 15.33
C PRO A 57 8.00 3.64 13.90
N GLU A 58 7.72 2.49 13.33
CA GLU A 58 8.11 2.21 11.95
C GLU A 58 7.47 3.20 11.01
N HIS A 59 6.25 3.55 11.28
CA HIS A 59 5.53 4.47 10.45
C HIS A 59 6.24 5.82 10.37
N LYS A 60 6.67 6.32 11.50
CA LYS A 60 7.39 7.58 11.52
C LYS A 60 8.69 7.50 10.77
N ILE A 61 9.39 6.41 10.96
CA ILE A 61 10.69 6.22 10.33
C ILE A 61 10.54 6.08 8.84
N GLY A 62 9.50 5.39 8.42
CA GLY A 62 9.32 5.06 7.02
C GLY A 62 9.18 6.27 6.11
N PHE A 63 8.81 7.40 6.66
CA PHE A 63 8.61 8.59 5.85
C PHE A 63 9.73 9.59 5.93
N ARG A 64 10.78 9.23 6.57
CA ARG A 64 11.92 10.10 6.61
C ARG A 64 12.70 9.94 5.33
N THR A 65 13.03 11.05 4.75
CA THR A 65 13.67 11.05 3.44
C THR A 65 15.11 11.48 3.50
N GLU A 66 15.59 11.75 4.64
CA GLU A 66 16.97 12.19 4.78
C GLU A 66 17.97 11.07 4.62
#